data_d9d4269b421a4fa67c067795dc8401bf
#
_entry.id   d9d4269b421a4fa67c067795dc8401bf
#
_cell.length_a   1.000
_cell.length_b   1.000
_cell.length_c   1.000
_cell.angle_alpha   90.00
_cell.angle_beta   90.00
_cell.angle_gamma   90.00
#
_symmetry.space_group_name_H-M   'P 1'
#
loop_
_entity.id
_entity.type
_entity.pdbx_description
1 polymer ?
#
loop_
_entity_poly.entity_id
_entity_poly.type
_entity_poly.pdbx_seq_one_letter_code
_entity_poly.pdbx_strand_id
1 'polypeptide(L)'
;NTPVGGLELIKVNEADKSQRIPNTTFEIRRMDGGLVDTITTDKQGCAHLDLDAGDYYAVEIEAGKGFELDATPTYFTVRDGKATTVTVTNRAVSGILIHKVDSVTKQGIYGVTFLLYDANKNPIGQYSSDDKGYVHIDDLPGSGRYYLRELENDGYLVDTQLKTVYVTDGTTTEITWENTAITGQIQITKTSEDYNSMNGWPAGTPIPGTEFEIYHYRTGNLVDTIRTDKNGVAVSKPLPLGRYKVVESKAAEFYGLDKTPIEVEIEHAGQIVKTAMTNKALYTNVSIKKTGYTEVMPGQQIRYDFSNIANNSTTALTSFYWRDTLPTQAVRLDKIVTGTYNVQGNYKIVFKTNLNGEYRTMYDNLSTMQNHVLDASPAALGLASNEYVTEFMVSFGIVPGNFRQVESPKVYCNVVSWLTGGTQFVNQADVGGVYNGQWIMATSRWVTRVYKPAKPLPRTGY
;
A
#
# COMPACT_ATOMS: atom_id res chain seq x y z
N ASN A 1 27.68 -8.84 41.66
CA ASN A 1 26.38 -9.45 41.40
C ASN A 1 25.62 -9.47 42.70
N THR A 2 24.74 -8.52 42.94
CA THR A 2 23.76 -8.56 44.02
C THR A 2 22.75 -9.66 43.65
N PRO A 3 22.41 -10.59 44.56
CA PRO A 3 21.37 -11.57 44.27
C PRO A 3 20.06 -10.80 44.03
N VAL A 4 19.49 -10.95 42.84
CA VAL A 4 18.20 -10.32 42.50
C VAL A 4 17.11 -11.08 43.22
N GLY A 5 16.31 -10.41 44.05
CA GLY A 5 15.06 -10.92 44.59
C GLY A 5 13.94 -10.76 43.55
N GLY A 6 12.72 -11.07 43.90
CA GLY A 6 11.59 -10.89 43.00
C GLY A 6 10.26 -10.71 43.73
N LEU A 7 9.30 -10.18 43.03
CA LEU A 7 7.88 -10.16 43.37
C LEU A 7 7.17 -11.29 42.65
N GLU A 8 6.40 -12.10 43.34
CA GLU A 8 5.36 -12.96 42.80
C GLU A 8 4.02 -12.44 43.28
N LEU A 9 3.30 -11.73 42.42
CA LEU A 9 1.99 -11.19 42.74
C LEU A 9 0.90 -12.18 42.30
N ILE A 10 0.00 -12.49 43.22
CA ILE A 10 -1.11 -13.41 43.02
C ILE A 10 -2.42 -12.64 43.22
N LYS A 11 -3.24 -12.58 42.18
CA LYS A 11 -4.54 -11.91 42.25
C LYS A 11 -5.67 -12.93 42.38
N VAL A 12 -6.54 -12.73 43.36
CA VAL A 12 -7.63 -13.68 43.66
C VAL A 12 -8.92 -12.95 44.05
N ASN A 13 -10.04 -13.65 43.88
CA ASN A 13 -11.34 -13.19 44.37
C ASN A 13 -11.33 -13.13 45.92
N GLU A 14 -11.87 -12.04 46.49
CA GLU A 14 -11.98 -11.86 47.93
C GLU A 14 -12.83 -12.93 48.60
N ALA A 15 -13.98 -13.28 47.98
CA ALA A 15 -14.93 -14.28 48.49
C ALA A 15 -14.47 -15.71 48.24
N ASP A 16 -13.71 -15.97 47.15
CA ASP A 16 -13.19 -17.31 46.82
C ASP A 16 -11.72 -17.20 46.38
N LYS A 17 -10.81 -17.38 47.35
CA LYS A 17 -9.35 -17.28 47.09
C LYS A 17 -8.79 -18.36 46.15
N SER A 18 -9.57 -19.39 45.81
CA SER A 18 -9.19 -20.36 44.79
C SER A 18 -9.40 -19.83 43.37
N GLN A 19 -10.29 -18.86 43.20
CA GLN A 19 -10.54 -18.19 41.94
C GLN A 19 -9.43 -17.14 41.66
N ARG A 20 -8.64 -17.40 40.64
CA ARG A 20 -7.59 -16.52 40.15
C ARG A 20 -8.14 -15.47 39.19
N ILE A 21 -7.62 -14.24 39.26
CA ILE A 21 -8.07 -13.11 38.44
C ILE A 21 -6.99 -12.73 37.42
N PRO A 22 -7.18 -13.04 36.13
CA PRO A 22 -6.27 -12.66 35.06
C PRO A 22 -6.48 -11.21 34.62
N ASN A 23 -5.50 -10.68 33.88
CA ASN A 23 -5.56 -9.37 33.21
C ASN A 23 -5.81 -8.20 34.20
N THR A 24 -5.32 -8.30 35.43
CA THR A 24 -5.29 -7.22 36.40
C THR A 24 -3.93 -6.52 36.31
N THR A 25 -3.92 -5.21 36.14
CA THR A 25 -2.69 -4.43 35.92
C THR A 25 -2.32 -3.64 37.15
N PHE A 26 -1.04 -3.72 37.55
CA PHE A 26 -0.48 -3.06 38.72
C PHE A 26 0.72 -2.18 38.33
N GLU A 27 0.80 -1.03 38.94
CA GLU A 27 2.05 -0.27 39.06
C GLU A 27 2.82 -0.69 40.28
N ILE A 28 4.11 -1.05 40.13
CA ILE A 28 5.03 -1.33 41.22
C ILE A 28 5.85 -0.08 41.47
N ARG A 29 5.82 0.41 42.72
CA ARG A 29 6.43 1.68 43.10
C ARG A 29 7.36 1.54 44.28
N ARG A 30 8.40 2.40 44.35
CA ARG A 30 9.25 2.59 45.52
C ARG A 30 8.52 3.42 46.56
N MET A 31 9.02 3.39 47.82
CA MET A 31 8.43 4.14 48.93
C MET A 31 8.47 5.66 48.72
N ASP A 32 9.31 6.16 47.84
CA ASP A 32 9.37 7.58 47.45
C ASP A 32 8.32 7.94 46.33
N GLY A 33 7.52 6.97 45.88
CA GLY A 33 6.49 7.12 44.86
C GLY A 33 7.00 6.88 43.41
N GLY A 34 8.32 6.65 43.25
CA GLY A 34 8.91 6.38 41.93
C GLY A 34 8.36 5.08 41.31
N LEU A 35 7.88 5.16 40.09
CA LEU A 35 7.43 3.97 39.31
C LEU A 35 8.67 3.11 39.01
N VAL A 36 8.55 1.81 39.30
CA VAL A 36 9.56 0.80 38.96
C VAL A 36 9.17 0.10 37.67
N ASP A 37 7.95 -0.45 37.60
CA ASP A 37 7.42 -1.12 36.43
C ASP A 37 5.89 -1.24 36.52
N THR A 38 5.29 -1.68 35.38
CA THR A 38 3.87 -2.00 35.29
C THR A 38 3.72 -3.47 34.90
N ILE A 39 3.02 -4.24 35.71
CA ILE A 39 2.85 -5.68 35.52
C ILE A 39 1.38 -6.04 35.39
N THR A 40 1.08 -7.07 34.60
CA THR A 40 -0.29 -7.57 34.38
C THR A 40 -0.35 -9.05 34.67
N THR A 41 -1.38 -9.49 35.40
CA THR A 41 -1.55 -10.90 35.77
C THR A 41 -1.89 -11.76 34.54
N ASP A 42 -1.25 -12.90 34.45
CA ASP A 42 -1.44 -13.90 33.41
C ASP A 42 -2.77 -14.69 33.58
N LYS A 43 -2.96 -15.72 32.75
CA LYS A 43 -4.17 -16.59 32.80
C LYS A 43 -4.31 -17.35 34.12
N GLN A 44 -3.23 -17.50 34.87
CA GLN A 44 -3.21 -18.12 36.20
C GLN A 44 -3.39 -17.07 37.32
N GLY A 45 -3.64 -15.81 36.98
CA GLY A 45 -3.79 -14.71 37.92
C GLY A 45 -2.47 -14.35 38.62
N CYS A 46 -1.33 -14.62 38.01
CA CYS A 46 0.00 -14.36 38.54
C CYS A 46 0.76 -13.34 37.71
N ALA A 47 1.60 -12.52 38.37
CA ALA A 47 2.56 -11.66 37.71
C ALA A 47 3.91 -11.72 38.43
N HIS A 48 5.00 -11.69 37.67
CA HIS A 48 6.36 -11.76 38.20
C HIS A 48 7.15 -10.50 37.81
N LEU A 49 7.99 -10.05 38.72
CA LEU A 49 8.92 -8.94 38.49
C LEU A 49 10.20 -9.18 39.28
N ASP A 50 11.35 -9.10 38.62
CA ASP A 50 12.66 -9.09 39.30
C ASP A 50 12.89 -7.73 39.93
N LEU A 51 13.23 -7.73 41.22
CA LEU A 51 13.41 -6.53 42.02
C LEU A 51 14.68 -6.63 42.92
N ASP A 52 15.36 -5.54 43.08
CA ASP A 52 16.40 -5.42 44.09
C ASP A 52 15.80 -5.51 45.50
N ALA A 53 16.63 -5.86 46.49
CA ALA A 53 16.18 -5.83 47.88
C ALA A 53 15.76 -4.41 48.32
N GLY A 54 14.57 -4.31 48.88
CA GLY A 54 13.99 -3.03 49.30
C GLY A 54 12.51 -3.10 49.60
N ASP A 55 11.95 -1.95 50.00
CA ASP A 55 10.54 -1.80 50.31
C ASP A 55 9.79 -1.19 49.09
N TYR A 56 8.68 -1.78 48.74
CA TYR A 56 7.87 -1.42 47.58
C TYR A 56 6.37 -1.45 47.95
N TYR A 57 5.59 -0.92 47.04
CA TYR A 57 4.13 -1.15 47.02
C TYR A 57 3.59 -1.34 45.65
N ALA A 58 2.53 -2.15 45.55
CA ALA A 58 1.76 -2.37 44.34
C ALA A 58 0.46 -1.58 44.42
N VAL A 59 0.10 -0.90 43.33
CA VAL A 59 -1.19 -0.21 43.16
C VAL A 59 -1.88 -0.77 41.94
N GLU A 60 -3.11 -1.25 42.11
CA GLU A 60 -3.92 -1.67 41.02
C GLU A 60 -4.41 -0.46 40.23
N ILE A 61 -4.21 -0.50 38.90
CA ILE A 61 -4.61 0.57 37.97
C ILE A 61 -5.67 0.12 36.98
N GLU A 62 -5.84 -1.22 36.81
CA GLU A 62 -6.88 -1.82 35.99
C GLU A 62 -7.29 -3.15 36.60
N ALA A 63 -8.59 -3.31 36.89
CA ALA A 63 -9.13 -4.54 37.46
C ALA A 63 -9.35 -5.61 36.38
N GLY A 64 -9.22 -6.88 36.75
CA GLY A 64 -9.67 -7.98 35.93
C GLY A 64 -11.19 -7.93 35.67
N LYS A 65 -11.60 -8.40 34.52
CA LYS A 65 -13.01 -8.37 34.08
C LYS A 65 -13.95 -9.02 35.13
N GLY A 66 -14.99 -8.30 35.56
CA GLY A 66 -15.95 -8.73 36.53
C GLY A 66 -15.53 -8.51 37.98
N PHE A 67 -14.53 -7.70 38.23
CA PHE A 67 -14.03 -7.35 39.56
C PHE A 67 -13.94 -5.83 39.74
N GLU A 68 -14.15 -5.38 40.95
CA GLU A 68 -14.03 -3.99 41.36
C GLU A 68 -12.56 -3.58 41.45
N LEU A 69 -12.23 -2.38 40.93
CA LEU A 69 -10.87 -1.84 41.09
C LEU A 69 -10.61 -1.47 42.53
N ASP A 70 -9.58 -2.05 43.11
CA ASP A 70 -9.06 -1.63 44.44
C ASP A 70 -7.66 -0.98 44.30
N ALA A 71 -7.63 0.33 44.22
CA ALA A 71 -6.40 1.09 44.12
C ALA A 71 -5.67 1.27 45.44
N THR A 72 -6.06 0.57 46.50
CA THR A 72 -5.39 0.60 47.80
C THR A 72 -3.97 0.04 47.67
N PRO A 73 -2.91 0.80 48.06
CA PRO A 73 -1.53 0.32 47.98
C PRO A 73 -1.29 -0.92 48.86
N THR A 74 -0.74 -1.97 48.24
CA THR A 74 -0.28 -3.17 48.99
C THR A 74 1.21 -3.13 49.15
N TYR A 75 1.69 -2.96 50.37
CA TYR A 75 3.11 -2.82 50.72
C TYR A 75 3.78 -4.18 50.88
N PHE A 76 5.04 -4.31 50.44
CA PHE A 76 5.84 -5.51 50.59
C PHE A 76 7.35 -5.22 50.60
N THR A 77 8.11 -6.16 51.15
CA THR A 77 9.59 -6.08 51.24
C THR A 77 10.21 -7.21 50.43
N VAL A 78 11.10 -6.89 49.53
CA VAL A 78 11.93 -7.85 48.77
C VAL A 78 13.25 -8.03 49.47
N ARG A 79 13.70 -9.27 49.70
CA ARG A 79 14.99 -9.62 50.30
C ARG A 79 15.92 -10.25 49.29
N ASP A 80 17.22 -10.07 49.48
CA ASP A 80 18.22 -10.65 48.57
C ASP A 80 18.01 -12.13 48.29
N GLY A 81 17.97 -12.46 47.00
CA GLY A 81 17.89 -13.84 46.48
C GLY A 81 16.60 -14.60 46.80
N LYS A 82 15.55 -13.89 47.23
CA LYS A 82 14.25 -14.53 47.53
C LYS A 82 13.12 -13.82 46.83
N ALA A 83 12.21 -14.62 46.20
CA ALA A 83 10.93 -14.10 45.77
C ALA A 83 10.02 -13.82 46.94
N THR A 84 9.38 -12.66 46.96
CA THR A 84 8.31 -12.31 47.88
C THR A 84 6.98 -12.53 47.23
N THR A 85 6.16 -13.43 47.80
CA THR A 85 4.80 -13.67 47.29
C THR A 85 3.82 -12.70 47.97
N VAL A 86 3.08 -11.96 47.14
CA VAL A 86 2.06 -11.00 47.58
C VAL A 86 0.71 -11.43 47.00
N THR A 87 -0.29 -11.63 47.87
CA THR A 87 -1.65 -11.94 47.44
C THR A 87 -2.51 -10.70 47.56
N VAL A 88 -3.12 -10.27 46.47
CA VAL A 88 -4.07 -9.14 46.43
C VAL A 88 -5.44 -9.67 46.05
N THR A 89 -6.46 -9.16 46.73
CA THR A 89 -7.86 -9.57 46.50
C THR A 89 -8.62 -8.48 45.75
N ASN A 90 -9.64 -8.86 44.98
CA ASN A 90 -10.70 -7.96 44.54
C ASN A 90 -12.06 -8.57 44.83
N ARG A 91 -13.02 -7.72 45.12
CA ARG A 91 -14.43 -8.11 45.24
C ARG A 91 -15.02 -8.31 43.85
N ALA A 92 -15.65 -9.45 43.63
CA ALA A 92 -16.40 -9.64 42.41
C ALA A 92 -17.65 -8.75 42.42
N VAL A 93 -17.91 -8.09 41.32
CA VAL A 93 -19.14 -7.31 41.13
C VAL A 93 -20.26 -8.26 40.77
N SER A 94 -21.37 -8.20 41.51
CA SER A 94 -22.61 -8.93 41.13
C SER A 94 -23.17 -8.22 39.91
N GLY A 95 -23.23 -8.92 38.79
CA GLY A 95 -23.66 -8.29 37.58
C GLY A 95 -24.03 -9.27 36.47
N ILE A 96 -24.36 -8.70 35.32
CA ILE A 96 -24.60 -9.46 34.09
C ILE A 96 -23.72 -8.86 33.02
N LEU A 97 -22.95 -9.70 32.35
CA LEU A 97 -22.19 -9.36 31.15
C LEU A 97 -22.84 -10.03 29.95
N ILE A 98 -23.39 -9.25 29.04
CA ILE A 98 -23.94 -9.78 27.81
C ILE A 98 -22.91 -9.56 26.69
N HIS A 99 -22.55 -10.64 26.00
CA HIS A 99 -21.83 -10.54 24.73
C HIS A 99 -22.83 -10.66 23.58
N LYS A 100 -23.23 -9.54 23.04
CA LYS A 100 -24.17 -9.43 21.91
C LYS A 100 -23.44 -9.64 20.62
N VAL A 101 -23.77 -10.69 19.87
CA VAL A 101 -23.05 -11.08 18.65
C VAL A 101 -24.00 -11.41 17.50
N ASP A 102 -23.49 -11.25 16.28
CA ASP A 102 -24.10 -11.76 15.06
C ASP A 102 -24.05 -13.30 15.05
N SER A 103 -25.17 -13.95 14.72
CA SER A 103 -25.32 -15.41 14.78
C SER A 103 -24.42 -16.16 13.80
N VAL A 104 -23.98 -15.51 12.69
CA VAL A 104 -23.16 -16.10 11.64
C VAL A 104 -21.69 -15.76 11.82
N THR A 105 -21.38 -14.46 11.94
CA THR A 105 -20.00 -13.97 11.97
C THR A 105 -19.37 -14.04 13.36
N LYS A 106 -20.19 -14.17 14.41
CA LYS A 106 -19.79 -14.09 15.83
C LYS A 106 -19.13 -12.77 16.23
N GLN A 107 -19.21 -11.76 15.37
CA GLN A 107 -18.74 -10.41 15.69
C GLN A 107 -19.72 -9.69 16.62
N GLY A 108 -19.19 -8.84 17.48
CA GLY A 108 -19.98 -8.00 18.37
C GLY A 108 -20.90 -7.05 17.63
N ILE A 109 -22.14 -6.90 18.13
CA ILE A 109 -23.13 -5.95 17.58
C ILE A 109 -23.18 -4.73 18.51
N TYR A 110 -22.85 -3.57 17.96
CA TYR A 110 -22.87 -2.29 18.65
C TYR A 110 -24.28 -1.72 18.79
N GLY A 111 -24.53 -1.04 19.93
CA GLY A 111 -25.69 -0.17 20.11
C GLY A 111 -27.00 -0.92 20.34
N VAL A 112 -26.96 -2.24 20.56
CA VAL A 112 -28.15 -3.02 20.92
C VAL A 112 -28.55 -2.71 22.34
N THR A 113 -29.82 -2.39 22.55
CA THR A 113 -30.35 -1.94 23.83
C THR A 113 -31.12 -3.04 24.52
N PHE A 114 -30.85 -3.24 25.81
CA PHE A 114 -31.52 -4.16 26.68
C PHE A 114 -32.23 -3.43 27.84
N LEU A 115 -33.45 -3.84 28.14
CA LEU A 115 -34.15 -3.49 29.37
C LEU A 115 -33.96 -4.58 30.40
N LEU A 116 -33.53 -4.18 31.60
CA LEU A 116 -33.38 -5.06 32.75
C LEU A 116 -34.56 -4.86 33.71
N TYR A 117 -35.06 -5.98 34.22
CA TYR A 117 -36.18 -6.02 35.21
C TYR A 117 -35.81 -6.89 36.40
N ASP A 118 -36.35 -6.55 37.56
CA ASP A 118 -36.26 -7.33 38.80
C ASP A 118 -37.10 -8.63 38.74
N ALA A 119 -37.07 -9.41 39.84
CA ALA A 119 -37.84 -10.66 39.97
C ALA A 119 -39.35 -10.45 39.84
N ASN A 120 -39.86 -9.25 40.13
CA ASN A 120 -41.26 -8.84 40.04
C ASN A 120 -41.62 -8.20 38.69
N LYS A 121 -40.64 -8.14 37.76
CA LYS A 121 -40.75 -7.51 36.44
C LYS A 121 -40.88 -5.98 36.51
N ASN A 122 -40.42 -5.34 37.56
CA ASN A 122 -40.25 -3.90 37.59
C ASN A 122 -38.97 -3.51 36.81
N PRO A 123 -38.98 -2.45 36.00
CA PRO A 123 -37.81 -2.03 35.26
C PRO A 123 -36.74 -1.50 36.22
N ILE A 124 -35.49 -1.97 36.05
CA ILE A 124 -34.32 -1.53 36.80
C ILE A 124 -33.49 -0.50 36.00
N GLY A 125 -33.27 -0.78 34.70
CA GLY A 125 -32.43 0.06 33.88
C GLY A 125 -32.43 -0.33 32.40
N GLN A 126 -31.75 0.50 31.63
CA GLN A 126 -31.53 0.31 30.21
C GLN A 126 -30.04 0.36 29.93
N TYR A 127 -29.52 -0.57 29.15
CA TYR A 127 -28.11 -0.78 28.89
C TYR A 127 -27.89 -1.07 27.42
N SER A 128 -26.79 -0.56 26.83
CA SER A 128 -26.49 -0.76 25.42
C SER A 128 -25.12 -1.38 25.20
N SER A 129 -25.00 -2.16 24.13
CA SER A 129 -23.73 -2.80 23.79
C SER A 129 -22.70 -1.80 23.24
N ASP A 130 -21.44 -2.01 23.64
CA ASP A 130 -20.27 -1.25 23.17
C ASP A 130 -19.83 -1.66 21.75
N ASP A 131 -18.72 -1.09 21.28
CA ASP A 131 -18.13 -1.38 19.96
C ASP A 131 -17.72 -2.85 19.77
N LYS A 132 -17.52 -3.58 20.84
CA LYS A 132 -17.19 -5.02 20.84
C LYS A 132 -18.40 -5.91 21.08
N GLY A 133 -19.59 -5.32 21.26
CA GLY A 133 -20.83 -6.01 21.53
C GLY A 133 -21.05 -6.37 23.00
N TYR A 134 -20.26 -5.81 23.92
CA TYR A 134 -20.47 -6.09 25.35
C TYR A 134 -21.43 -5.10 26.00
N VAL A 135 -22.33 -5.65 26.83
CA VAL A 135 -23.22 -4.89 27.72
C VAL A 135 -22.82 -5.22 29.15
N HIS A 136 -22.36 -4.23 29.89
CA HIS A 136 -21.99 -4.34 31.29
C HIS A 136 -23.15 -3.85 32.13
N ILE A 137 -23.66 -4.73 33.01
CA ILE A 137 -24.69 -4.45 34.02
C ILE A 137 -24.06 -4.77 35.37
N ASP A 138 -23.49 -3.76 35.99
CA ASP A 138 -22.77 -3.89 37.24
C ASP A 138 -23.64 -3.40 38.40
N ASP A 139 -23.22 -3.67 39.64
CA ASP A 139 -23.86 -3.20 40.88
C ASP A 139 -25.34 -3.59 41.03
N LEU A 140 -25.68 -4.81 40.66
CA LEU A 140 -26.99 -5.34 40.89
C LEU A 140 -27.30 -5.43 42.40
N PRO A 141 -28.54 -5.16 42.82
CA PRO A 141 -28.92 -5.09 44.24
C PRO A 141 -28.84 -6.43 44.99
N GLY A 142 -28.44 -7.51 44.33
CA GLY A 142 -28.21 -8.81 44.96
C GLY A 142 -28.41 -10.00 44.03
N SER A 143 -28.20 -11.19 44.59
CA SER A 143 -28.46 -12.45 43.91
C SER A 143 -29.96 -12.65 43.66
N GLY A 144 -30.28 -13.42 42.63
CA GLY A 144 -31.65 -13.78 42.35
C GLY A 144 -31.98 -13.81 40.86
N ARG A 145 -33.26 -13.78 40.63
CA ARG A 145 -33.83 -13.85 39.28
C ARG A 145 -34.06 -12.46 38.74
N TYR A 146 -33.49 -12.20 37.56
CA TYR A 146 -33.68 -11.01 36.74
C TYR A 146 -34.28 -11.37 35.40
N TYR A 147 -34.83 -10.39 34.69
CA TYR A 147 -35.30 -10.57 33.33
C TYR A 147 -34.64 -9.52 32.42
N LEU A 148 -34.26 -9.98 31.23
CA LEU A 148 -33.74 -9.15 30.16
C LEU A 148 -34.68 -9.17 28.96
N ARG A 149 -34.89 -8.03 28.36
CA ARG A 149 -35.60 -7.85 27.10
C ARG A 149 -34.75 -7.04 26.15
N GLU A 150 -34.48 -7.59 24.98
CA GLU A 150 -33.85 -6.85 23.90
C GLU A 150 -34.90 -5.96 23.22
N LEU A 151 -34.52 -4.70 22.93
CA LEU A 151 -35.32 -3.79 22.13
C LEU A 151 -35.03 -4.00 20.63
N GLU A 152 -35.92 -3.52 19.77
CA GLU A 152 -35.74 -3.56 18.34
C GLU A 152 -34.40 -2.91 17.95
N ASN A 153 -33.71 -3.52 17.02
CA ASN A 153 -32.46 -3.02 16.46
C ASN A 153 -32.52 -3.11 14.94
N ASP A 154 -32.37 -1.98 14.29
CA ASP A 154 -32.33 -1.91 12.83
C ASP A 154 -31.23 -2.81 12.27
N GLY A 155 -31.59 -3.60 11.27
CA GLY A 155 -30.64 -4.49 10.60
C GLY A 155 -30.54 -5.90 11.14
N TYR A 156 -31.27 -6.23 12.23
CA TYR A 156 -31.27 -7.57 12.83
C TYR A 156 -32.69 -8.09 13.12
N LEU A 157 -32.84 -9.42 13.00
CA LEU A 157 -34.02 -10.11 13.53
C LEU A 157 -33.86 -10.24 15.06
N VAL A 158 -34.72 -9.58 15.79
CA VAL A 158 -34.67 -9.49 17.27
C VAL A 158 -35.75 -10.33 17.91
N ASP A 159 -35.37 -11.09 18.93
CA ASP A 159 -36.33 -11.76 19.85
C ASP A 159 -36.59 -10.84 21.07
N THR A 160 -37.70 -10.13 21.05
CA THR A 160 -38.09 -9.17 22.08
C THR A 160 -38.76 -9.82 23.32
N GLN A 161 -38.77 -11.16 23.43
CA GLN A 161 -39.33 -11.84 24.60
C GLN A 161 -38.45 -11.65 25.85
N LEU A 162 -39.10 -11.63 27.02
CA LEU A 162 -38.40 -11.60 28.30
C LEU A 162 -37.66 -12.92 28.53
N LYS A 163 -36.35 -12.85 28.70
CA LYS A 163 -35.49 -13.99 29.07
C LYS A 163 -35.09 -13.91 30.52
N THR A 164 -35.13 -15.03 31.21
CA THR A 164 -34.75 -15.14 32.63
C THR A 164 -33.23 -15.29 32.77
N VAL A 165 -32.65 -14.53 33.70
CA VAL A 165 -31.24 -14.59 34.08
C VAL A 165 -31.14 -14.75 35.57
N TYR A 166 -30.29 -15.66 36.04
CA TYR A 166 -29.99 -15.85 37.46
C TYR A 166 -28.61 -15.29 37.78
N VAL A 167 -28.54 -14.44 38.78
CA VAL A 167 -27.30 -13.79 39.26
C VAL A 167 -26.99 -14.34 40.64
N THR A 168 -25.72 -14.67 40.88
CA THR A 168 -25.19 -15.11 42.18
C THR A 168 -24.37 -13.99 42.79
N ASP A 169 -24.50 -13.81 44.13
CA ASP A 169 -23.75 -12.78 44.84
C ASP A 169 -22.26 -12.85 44.59
N GLY A 170 -21.66 -11.68 44.34
CA GLY A 170 -20.24 -11.54 44.10
C GLY A 170 -19.76 -12.16 42.81
N THR A 171 -20.66 -12.44 41.84
CA THR A 171 -20.29 -13.00 40.53
C THR A 171 -20.93 -12.24 39.39
N THR A 172 -20.24 -12.22 38.26
CA THR A 172 -20.81 -11.74 37.00
C THR A 172 -21.34 -12.92 36.21
N THR A 173 -22.65 -12.89 35.87
CA THR A 173 -23.27 -13.88 35.00
C THR A 173 -23.01 -13.51 33.54
N GLU A 174 -22.29 -14.36 32.80
CA GLU A 174 -22.00 -14.15 31.40
C GLU A 174 -23.04 -14.78 30.48
N ILE A 175 -23.49 -14.04 29.47
CA ILE A 175 -24.51 -14.47 28.51
C ILE A 175 -24.05 -14.12 27.10
N THR A 176 -24.00 -15.10 26.21
CA THR A 176 -23.93 -14.84 24.79
C THR A 176 -25.35 -14.71 24.22
N TRP A 177 -25.62 -13.58 23.54
CA TRP A 177 -26.92 -13.32 22.96
C TRP A 177 -26.77 -13.04 21.47
N GLU A 178 -27.34 -13.88 20.63
CA GLU A 178 -27.18 -13.87 19.18
C GLU A 178 -28.37 -13.23 18.48
N ASN A 179 -28.11 -12.40 17.46
CA ASN A 179 -29.09 -11.94 16.48
C ASN A 179 -28.68 -12.35 15.09
N THR A 180 -29.65 -12.58 14.21
CA THR A 180 -29.43 -12.86 12.81
C THR A 180 -29.57 -11.56 12.01
N ALA A 181 -28.52 -11.19 11.28
CA ALA A 181 -28.55 -9.99 10.45
C ALA A 181 -29.59 -10.09 9.33
N ILE A 182 -30.32 -9.01 9.14
CA ILE A 182 -31.09 -8.76 7.92
C ILE A 182 -30.07 -8.29 6.87
N THR A 183 -30.03 -8.95 5.73
CA THR A 183 -28.95 -8.72 4.75
C THR A 183 -29.46 -8.25 3.40
N GLY A 184 -28.60 -7.53 2.68
CA GLY A 184 -28.67 -7.24 1.27
C GLY A 184 -27.32 -7.46 0.62
N GLN A 185 -27.16 -6.99 -0.63
CA GLN A 185 -25.93 -7.14 -1.41
C GLN A 185 -25.58 -5.83 -2.13
N ILE A 186 -24.31 -5.69 -2.46
CA ILE A 186 -23.80 -4.59 -3.27
C ILE A 186 -23.37 -5.18 -4.62
N GLN A 187 -23.87 -4.62 -5.69
CA GLN A 187 -23.49 -4.96 -7.05
C GLN A 187 -22.78 -3.78 -7.71
N ILE A 188 -21.60 -4.04 -8.26
CA ILE A 188 -20.80 -3.06 -9.00
C ILE A 188 -20.79 -3.47 -10.47
N THR A 189 -21.03 -2.52 -11.35
CA THR A 189 -20.80 -2.68 -12.79
C THR A 189 -19.61 -1.82 -13.19
N LYS A 190 -18.57 -2.45 -13.77
CA LYS A 190 -17.34 -1.79 -14.19
C LYS A 190 -17.22 -1.74 -15.70
N THR A 191 -17.01 -0.54 -16.26
CA THR A 191 -16.87 -0.34 -17.70
C THR A 191 -15.70 0.57 -18.05
N SER A 192 -15.23 0.50 -19.30
CA SER A 192 -14.20 1.38 -19.82
C SER A 192 -14.75 2.80 -20.01
N GLU A 193 -14.05 3.82 -19.51
CA GLU A 193 -14.42 5.22 -19.69
C GLU A 193 -14.18 5.69 -21.13
N ASP A 194 -13.11 5.20 -21.76
CA ASP A 194 -12.63 5.59 -23.08
C ASP A 194 -12.24 4.38 -23.95
N TYR A 195 -11.82 4.64 -25.20
CA TYR A 195 -11.26 3.62 -26.06
C TYR A 195 -9.90 3.13 -25.53
N ASN A 196 -9.77 1.85 -25.30
CA ASN A 196 -8.52 1.23 -24.87
C ASN A 196 -7.72 0.73 -26.08
N SER A 197 -6.67 1.47 -26.46
CA SER A 197 -5.80 1.12 -27.58
C SER A 197 -4.93 -0.11 -27.35
N MET A 198 -4.78 -0.57 -26.10
CA MET A 198 -3.95 -1.72 -25.75
C MET A 198 -4.63 -3.05 -26.07
N ASN A 199 -5.97 -3.10 -25.93
CA ASN A 199 -6.77 -4.30 -26.19
C ASN A 199 -7.85 -4.12 -27.26
N GLY A 200 -8.01 -2.91 -27.80
CA GLY A 200 -8.97 -2.57 -28.85
C GLY A 200 -10.42 -2.40 -28.36
N TRP A 201 -10.66 -2.28 -27.05
CA TRP A 201 -12.01 -2.18 -26.50
C TRP A 201 -12.55 -0.75 -26.53
N PRO A 202 -13.77 -0.53 -27.06
CA PRO A 202 -14.40 0.79 -27.07
C PRO A 202 -14.86 1.23 -25.69
N ALA A 203 -15.12 2.53 -25.54
CA ALA A 203 -15.76 3.07 -24.35
C ALA A 203 -17.07 2.32 -24.04
N GLY A 204 -17.39 2.15 -22.75
CA GLY A 204 -18.55 1.41 -22.29
C GLY A 204 -18.40 -0.11 -22.27
N THR A 205 -17.28 -0.67 -22.79
CA THR A 205 -17.04 -2.11 -22.72
C THR A 205 -16.89 -2.57 -21.26
N PRO A 206 -17.57 -3.66 -20.84
CA PRO A 206 -17.41 -4.25 -19.53
C PRO A 206 -15.95 -4.64 -19.23
N ILE A 207 -15.48 -4.35 -18.03
CA ILE A 207 -14.10 -4.64 -17.58
C ILE A 207 -14.13 -5.82 -16.61
N PRO A 208 -13.68 -7.02 -16.99
CA PRO A 208 -13.52 -8.15 -16.10
C PRO A 208 -12.24 -8.04 -15.28
N GLY A 209 -12.21 -8.67 -14.11
CA GLY A 209 -11.01 -8.85 -13.32
C GLY A 209 -10.61 -7.68 -12.43
N THR A 210 -11.41 -6.60 -12.35
CA THR A 210 -11.22 -5.51 -11.38
C THR A 210 -11.61 -6.00 -10.00
N GLU A 211 -10.77 -5.73 -8.98
CA GLU A 211 -11.01 -6.12 -7.59
C GLU A 211 -11.41 -4.91 -6.74
N PHE A 212 -12.39 -5.13 -5.87
CA PHE A 212 -12.91 -4.12 -4.94
C PHE A 212 -12.89 -4.66 -3.53
N GLU A 213 -12.56 -3.79 -2.58
CA GLU A 213 -12.68 -4.01 -1.15
C GLU A 213 -13.87 -3.23 -0.62
N ILE A 214 -14.70 -3.91 0.19
CA ILE A 214 -15.89 -3.34 0.82
C ILE A 214 -15.61 -3.21 2.31
N TYR A 215 -15.73 -2.01 2.83
CA TYR A 215 -15.49 -1.69 4.23
C TYR A 215 -16.77 -1.25 4.90
N HIS A 216 -16.97 -1.67 6.15
CA HIS A 216 -18.03 -1.12 6.98
C HIS A 216 -17.73 0.36 7.27
N TYR A 217 -18.69 1.24 6.97
CA TYR A 217 -18.46 2.70 7.00
C TYR A 217 -17.98 3.22 8.36
N ARG A 218 -18.62 2.80 9.46
CA ARG A 218 -18.34 3.29 10.81
C ARG A 218 -17.07 2.70 11.41
N THR A 219 -16.84 1.38 11.26
CA THR A 219 -15.70 0.70 11.91
C THR A 219 -14.44 0.70 11.07
N GLY A 220 -14.57 0.94 9.76
CA GLY A 220 -13.47 0.80 8.81
C GLY A 220 -12.99 -0.65 8.57
N ASN A 221 -13.69 -1.63 9.11
CA ASN A 221 -13.31 -3.04 8.92
C ASN A 221 -13.61 -3.50 7.50
N LEU A 222 -12.68 -4.26 6.91
CA LEU A 222 -12.90 -4.96 5.66
C LEU A 222 -13.94 -6.04 5.86
N VAL A 223 -15.05 -6.01 5.10
CA VAL A 223 -16.14 -6.97 5.21
C VAL A 223 -16.24 -7.91 4.03
N ASP A 224 -15.78 -7.50 2.84
CA ASP A 224 -15.75 -8.35 1.64
C ASP A 224 -14.71 -7.88 0.64
N THR A 225 -14.27 -8.80 -0.23
CA THR A 225 -13.44 -8.51 -1.41
C THR A 225 -14.10 -9.20 -2.61
N ILE A 226 -14.44 -8.41 -3.61
CA ILE A 226 -15.17 -8.88 -4.80
C ILE A 226 -14.41 -8.56 -6.07
N ARG A 227 -14.68 -9.35 -7.12
CA ARG A 227 -14.02 -9.20 -8.41
C ARG A 227 -15.03 -9.24 -9.53
N THR A 228 -14.86 -8.38 -10.54
CA THR A 228 -15.74 -8.35 -11.71
C THR A 228 -15.58 -9.61 -12.58
N ASP A 229 -16.70 -10.14 -13.00
CA ASP A 229 -16.84 -11.26 -13.93
C ASP A 229 -16.62 -10.82 -15.39
N LYS A 230 -16.85 -11.74 -16.34
CA LYS A 230 -16.75 -11.47 -17.79
C LYS A 230 -17.69 -10.36 -18.30
N ASN A 231 -18.75 -10.06 -17.56
CA ASN A 231 -19.71 -9.01 -17.89
C ASN A 231 -19.38 -7.68 -17.16
N GLY A 232 -18.22 -7.60 -16.51
CA GLY A 232 -17.84 -6.43 -15.71
C GLY A 232 -18.65 -6.26 -14.43
N VAL A 233 -19.29 -7.32 -13.93
CA VAL A 233 -20.17 -7.28 -12.74
C VAL A 233 -19.50 -8.00 -11.57
N ALA A 234 -19.50 -7.34 -10.41
CA ALA A 234 -19.11 -7.94 -9.14
C ALA A 234 -20.27 -7.82 -8.15
N VAL A 235 -20.51 -8.86 -7.35
CA VAL A 235 -21.58 -8.88 -6.34
C VAL A 235 -20.99 -9.34 -5.01
N SER A 236 -21.32 -8.62 -3.93
CA SER A 236 -20.87 -8.99 -2.59
C SER A 236 -21.58 -10.25 -2.09
N LYS A 237 -20.99 -10.89 -1.07
CA LYS A 237 -21.76 -11.78 -0.19
C LYS A 237 -22.91 -10.99 0.47
N PRO A 238 -23.90 -11.67 1.08
CA PRO A 238 -24.89 -10.99 1.92
C PRO A 238 -24.20 -10.18 3.03
N LEU A 239 -24.54 -8.89 3.12
CA LEU A 239 -24.01 -7.96 4.12
C LEU A 239 -25.17 -7.44 4.97
N PRO A 240 -24.98 -7.17 6.28
CA PRO A 240 -25.96 -6.54 7.14
C PRO A 240 -26.49 -5.22 6.58
N LEU A 241 -27.64 -4.76 7.07
CA LEU A 241 -28.12 -3.40 6.77
C LEU A 241 -27.11 -2.37 7.30
N GLY A 242 -26.90 -1.28 6.56
CA GLY A 242 -26.00 -0.21 6.96
C GLY A 242 -25.22 0.40 5.79
N ARG A 243 -24.33 1.31 6.16
CA ARG A 243 -23.49 2.06 5.18
C ARG A 243 -22.14 1.37 5.00
N TYR A 244 -21.71 1.34 3.76
CA TYR A 244 -20.46 0.73 3.33
C TYR A 244 -19.67 1.68 2.45
N LYS A 245 -18.36 1.49 2.45
CA LYS A 245 -17.41 2.17 1.58
C LYS A 245 -16.78 1.14 0.66
N VAL A 246 -16.87 1.37 -0.64
CA VAL A 246 -16.30 0.49 -1.66
C VAL A 246 -15.13 1.20 -2.31
N VAL A 247 -14.00 0.51 -2.40
CA VAL A 247 -12.74 1.03 -2.96
C VAL A 247 -12.20 0.03 -3.97
N GLU A 248 -11.79 0.51 -5.13
CA GLU A 248 -11.05 -0.33 -6.07
C GLU A 248 -9.65 -0.61 -5.51
N SER A 249 -9.34 -1.87 -5.26
CA SER A 249 -8.05 -2.32 -4.72
C SER A 249 -7.07 -2.70 -5.82
N LYS A 250 -7.59 -3.19 -6.97
CA LYS A 250 -6.77 -3.58 -8.11
C LYS A 250 -7.52 -3.36 -9.42
N ALA A 251 -6.92 -2.56 -10.31
CA ALA A 251 -7.42 -2.38 -11.66
C ALA A 251 -7.22 -3.66 -12.50
N ALA A 252 -8.07 -3.83 -13.50
CA ALA A 252 -7.84 -4.81 -14.55
C ALA A 252 -6.63 -4.43 -15.42
N GLU A 253 -6.11 -5.40 -16.14
CA GLU A 253 -5.01 -5.21 -17.08
C GLU A 253 -5.35 -4.12 -18.13
N PHE A 254 -4.38 -3.25 -18.40
CA PHE A 254 -4.49 -2.10 -19.32
C PHE A 254 -5.42 -0.97 -18.86
N TYR A 255 -5.81 -0.94 -17.58
CA TYR A 255 -6.61 0.13 -17.00
C TYR A 255 -5.91 0.80 -15.81
N GLY A 256 -6.15 2.10 -15.63
CA GLY A 256 -5.67 2.86 -14.49
C GLY A 256 -6.49 2.54 -13.24
N LEU A 257 -5.82 2.42 -12.09
CA LEU A 257 -6.47 2.21 -10.80
C LEU A 257 -7.12 3.52 -10.33
N ASP A 258 -8.42 3.48 -10.04
CA ASP A 258 -9.14 4.58 -9.38
C ASP A 258 -9.48 4.19 -7.93
N LYS A 259 -8.74 4.75 -6.99
CA LYS A 259 -8.95 4.54 -5.55
C LYS A 259 -10.02 5.44 -4.93
N THR A 260 -10.73 6.23 -5.73
CA THR A 260 -11.81 7.07 -5.23
C THR A 260 -12.90 6.20 -4.62
N PRO A 261 -13.17 6.35 -3.31
CA PRO A 261 -14.17 5.51 -2.67
C PRO A 261 -15.57 5.95 -3.06
N ILE A 262 -16.48 4.98 -3.16
CA ILE A 262 -17.92 5.24 -3.21
C ILE A 262 -18.59 4.78 -1.93
N GLU A 263 -19.62 5.50 -1.51
CA GLU A 263 -20.44 5.14 -0.36
C GLU A 263 -21.76 4.59 -0.86
N VAL A 264 -22.20 3.49 -0.24
CA VAL A 264 -23.47 2.81 -0.53
C VAL A 264 -24.15 2.43 0.76
N GLU A 265 -25.48 2.33 0.75
CA GLU A 265 -26.27 1.96 1.92
C GLU A 265 -27.26 0.84 1.58
N ILE A 266 -27.25 -0.21 2.39
CA ILE A 266 -28.21 -1.31 2.35
C ILE A 266 -29.29 -0.98 3.36
N GLU A 267 -30.50 -0.69 2.93
CA GLU A 267 -31.59 -0.15 3.77
C GLU A 267 -32.65 -1.20 4.14
N HIS A 268 -32.79 -2.26 3.36
CA HIS A 268 -33.83 -3.27 3.61
C HIS A 268 -33.44 -4.68 3.16
N ALA A 269 -34.17 -5.66 3.68
CA ALA A 269 -33.95 -7.08 3.41
C ALA A 269 -33.97 -7.42 1.92
N GLY A 270 -32.95 -8.15 1.46
CA GLY A 270 -32.84 -8.62 0.08
C GLY A 270 -32.52 -7.54 -0.94
N GLN A 271 -32.25 -6.31 -0.52
CA GLN A 271 -31.87 -5.22 -1.41
C GLN A 271 -30.57 -5.55 -2.14
N ILE A 272 -30.50 -5.29 -3.44
CA ILE A 272 -29.24 -5.27 -4.21
C ILE A 272 -28.98 -3.82 -4.58
N VAL A 273 -28.06 -3.18 -3.89
CA VAL A 273 -27.61 -1.80 -4.19
C VAL A 273 -26.72 -1.86 -5.41
N LYS A 274 -27.18 -1.27 -6.53
CA LYS A 274 -26.44 -1.27 -7.81
C LYS A 274 -25.69 0.04 -7.98
N THR A 275 -24.40 -0.05 -8.30
CA THR A 275 -23.56 1.10 -8.63
C THR A 275 -22.72 0.82 -9.86
N ALA A 276 -22.35 1.87 -10.57
CA ALA A 276 -21.52 1.80 -11.77
C ALA A 276 -20.23 2.60 -11.55
N MET A 277 -19.14 2.05 -12.02
CA MET A 277 -17.81 2.68 -11.98
C MET A 277 -17.12 2.53 -13.34
N THR A 278 -16.29 3.49 -13.70
CA THR A 278 -15.49 3.43 -14.92
C THR A 278 -14.00 3.43 -14.57
N ASN A 279 -13.16 2.92 -15.48
CA ASN A 279 -11.71 3.16 -15.45
C ASN A 279 -11.24 3.71 -16.78
N LYS A 280 -10.25 4.60 -16.71
CA LYS A 280 -9.52 5.10 -17.89
C LYS A 280 -8.57 4.03 -18.38
N ALA A 281 -8.52 3.86 -19.71
CA ALA A 281 -7.52 3.03 -20.36
C ALA A 281 -6.10 3.57 -20.10
N LEU A 282 -5.15 2.67 -19.92
CA LEU A 282 -3.75 3.02 -19.96
C LEU A 282 -3.35 3.30 -21.42
N TYR A 283 -2.55 4.31 -21.60
CA TYR A 283 -1.99 4.69 -22.87
C TYR A 283 -0.47 4.53 -22.82
N THR A 284 0.09 3.90 -23.86
CA THR A 284 1.54 3.73 -24.00
C THR A 284 2.04 4.39 -25.27
N ASN A 285 3.01 5.26 -25.16
CA ASN A 285 3.67 5.93 -26.27
C ASN A 285 5.04 6.43 -25.84
N VAL A 286 5.98 6.40 -26.77
CA VAL A 286 7.30 6.98 -26.61
C VAL A 286 7.61 7.86 -27.81
N SER A 287 8.47 8.83 -27.64
CA SER A 287 8.88 9.72 -28.73
C SER A 287 10.37 10.04 -28.69
N ILE A 288 10.91 10.27 -29.87
CA ILE A 288 12.26 10.81 -30.11
C ILE A 288 12.26 11.58 -31.42
N LYS A 289 13.00 12.69 -31.47
CA LYS A 289 13.26 13.44 -32.69
C LYS A 289 14.75 13.69 -32.80
N LYS A 290 15.31 13.38 -33.97
CA LYS A 290 16.71 13.59 -34.35
C LYS A 290 16.81 14.63 -35.44
N THR A 291 17.77 15.54 -35.31
CA THR A 291 18.13 16.54 -36.33
C THR A 291 19.65 16.65 -36.43
N GLY A 292 20.14 17.28 -37.45
CA GLY A 292 21.60 17.46 -37.67
C GLY A 292 21.90 18.36 -38.87
N TYR A 293 23.11 18.28 -39.35
CA TYR A 293 23.53 19.02 -40.58
C TYR A 293 22.92 18.33 -41.80
N THR A 294 22.39 19.13 -42.73
CA THR A 294 21.87 18.63 -44.01
C THR A 294 22.98 18.41 -45.04
N GLU A 295 24.05 19.21 -44.94
CA GLU A 295 25.22 19.13 -45.82
C GLU A 295 26.51 19.26 -45.01
N VAL A 296 27.55 18.50 -45.36
CA VAL A 296 28.81 18.40 -44.61
C VAL A 296 30.01 18.23 -45.54
N MET A 297 31.19 18.53 -45.03
CA MET A 297 32.47 18.28 -45.72
C MET A 297 33.14 17.01 -45.19
N PRO A 298 33.91 16.27 -46.00
CA PRO A 298 34.80 15.23 -45.49
C PRO A 298 35.77 15.79 -44.44
N GLY A 299 35.97 15.05 -43.33
CA GLY A 299 36.80 15.45 -42.19
C GLY A 299 36.17 16.46 -41.24
N GLN A 300 34.99 16.98 -41.53
CA GLN A 300 34.27 17.93 -40.67
C GLN A 300 33.74 17.26 -39.39
N GLN A 301 33.87 17.95 -38.25
CA GLN A 301 33.09 17.58 -37.05
C GLN A 301 31.65 18.06 -37.22
N ILE A 302 30.72 17.20 -37.00
CA ILE A 302 29.26 17.44 -37.08
C ILE A 302 28.57 17.13 -35.77
N ARG A 303 27.35 17.64 -35.61
CA ARG A 303 26.53 17.44 -34.45
C ARG A 303 25.13 16.94 -34.83
N TYR A 304 24.65 15.95 -34.11
CA TYR A 304 23.25 15.58 -34.09
C TYR A 304 22.61 16.09 -32.80
N ASP A 305 21.41 16.64 -32.90
CA ASP A 305 20.62 17.11 -31.78
C ASP A 305 19.43 16.16 -31.58
N PHE A 306 19.14 15.81 -30.32
CA PHE A 306 18.05 14.93 -29.96
C PHE A 306 17.02 15.72 -29.16
N SER A 307 15.76 15.58 -29.53
CA SER A 307 14.65 16.25 -28.85
C SER A 307 13.46 15.30 -28.71
N ASN A 308 12.50 15.68 -27.87
CA ASN A 308 11.29 14.89 -27.61
C ASN A 308 11.60 13.45 -27.16
N ILE A 309 12.69 13.22 -26.44
CA ILE A 309 12.93 11.93 -25.81
C ILE A 309 12.01 11.84 -24.61
N ALA A 310 10.98 11.00 -24.72
CA ALA A 310 9.96 10.91 -23.69
C ALA A 310 9.26 9.55 -23.62
N ASN A 311 8.87 9.19 -22.40
CA ASN A 311 7.78 8.28 -22.14
C ASN A 311 6.48 9.10 -22.03
N ASN A 312 5.71 9.16 -23.11
CA ASN A 312 4.42 9.87 -23.14
C ASN A 312 3.27 9.02 -22.62
N SER A 313 3.57 7.85 -22.07
CA SER A 313 2.57 6.93 -21.52
C SER A 313 1.98 7.49 -20.23
N THR A 314 0.77 7.02 -19.88
CA THR A 314 0.16 7.25 -18.57
C THR A 314 0.74 6.33 -17.48
N THR A 315 1.61 5.39 -17.86
CA THR A 315 2.21 4.40 -16.96
C THR A 315 3.74 4.39 -17.07
N ALA A 316 4.40 3.79 -16.09
CA ALA A 316 5.82 3.54 -16.13
C ALA A 316 6.20 2.53 -17.21
N LEU A 317 7.37 2.71 -17.82
CA LEU A 317 7.99 1.74 -18.70
C LEU A 317 9.27 1.20 -18.05
N THR A 318 9.48 -0.10 -18.16
CA THR A 318 10.73 -0.75 -17.76
C THR A 318 11.69 -0.81 -18.95
N SER A 319 12.98 -1.01 -18.67
CA SER A 319 14.03 -1.08 -19.72
C SER A 319 14.00 0.11 -20.69
N PHE A 320 13.66 1.30 -20.19
CA PHE A 320 13.58 2.50 -21.02
C PHE A 320 14.97 2.94 -21.48
N TYR A 321 15.09 3.23 -22.77
CA TYR A 321 16.33 3.67 -23.39
C TYR A 321 16.08 4.61 -24.57
N TRP A 322 17.10 5.35 -24.96
CA TRP A 322 17.27 5.82 -26.32
C TRP A 322 18.62 5.40 -26.87
N ARG A 323 18.71 5.23 -28.19
CA ARG A 323 19.85 4.62 -28.86
C ARG A 323 20.13 5.34 -30.17
N ASP A 324 21.41 5.46 -30.54
CA ASP A 324 21.88 6.00 -31.80
C ASP A 324 22.66 4.91 -32.56
N THR A 325 22.19 4.55 -33.75
CA THR A 325 22.87 3.63 -34.65
C THR A 325 23.57 4.45 -35.71
N LEU A 326 24.91 4.55 -35.59
CA LEU A 326 25.75 5.42 -36.36
C LEU A 326 25.95 4.92 -37.81
N PRO A 327 25.88 5.78 -38.82
CA PRO A 327 26.27 5.46 -40.19
C PRO A 327 27.80 5.37 -40.33
N THR A 328 28.35 4.25 -39.89
CA THR A 328 29.80 4.08 -39.73
C THR A 328 30.63 4.13 -41.03
N GLN A 329 29.98 3.95 -42.17
CA GLN A 329 30.59 4.24 -43.47
C GLN A 329 30.91 5.74 -43.68
N ALA A 330 30.26 6.62 -42.86
CA ALA A 330 30.35 8.07 -43.04
C ALA A 330 30.89 8.84 -41.83
N VAL A 331 30.70 8.33 -40.61
CA VAL A 331 31.06 9.06 -39.38
C VAL A 331 31.74 8.18 -38.33
N ARG A 332 32.48 8.84 -37.44
CA ARG A 332 33.05 8.29 -36.22
C ARG A 332 32.54 9.07 -35.00
N LEU A 333 32.12 8.39 -33.95
CA LEU A 333 31.72 9.01 -32.69
C LEU A 333 32.90 9.71 -32.05
N ASP A 334 32.66 10.91 -31.49
CA ASP A 334 33.68 11.73 -30.87
C ASP A 334 33.28 12.11 -29.44
N LYS A 335 32.09 12.67 -29.24
CA LYS A 335 31.63 13.21 -27.94
C LYS A 335 30.13 13.11 -27.80
N ILE A 336 29.69 12.86 -26.56
CA ILE A 336 28.29 12.87 -26.19
C ILE A 336 28.04 13.93 -25.10
N VAL A 337 27.05 14.80 -25.33
CA VAL A 337 26.47 15.68 -24.33
C VAL A 337 25.10 15.13 -23.98
N THR A 338 24.89 14.77 -22.70
CA THR A 338 23.77 13.87 -22.33
C THR A 338 22.42 14.56 -22.18
N GLY A 339 22.41 15.90 -22.05
CA GLY A 339 21.23 16.64 -21.66
C GLY A 339 20.81 16.35 -20.21
N THR A 340 19.62 16.79 -19.86
CA THR A 340 18.99 16.55 -18.55
C THR A 340 17.57 16.06 -18.72
N TYR A 341 17.00 15.47 -17.65
CA TYR A 341 15.68 14.88 -17.65
C TYR A 341 14.86 15.39 -16.45
N ASN A 342 13.54 15.32 -16.53
CA ASN A 342 12.62 15.89 -15.53
C ASN A 342 12.44 15.03 -14.25
N VAL A 343 13.03 13.84 -14.21
CA VAL A 343 12.92 12.92 -13.05
C VAL A 343 14.31 12.58 -12.57
N GLN A 344 14.52 12.72 -11.27
CA GLN A 344 15.78 12.34 -10.63
C GLN A 344 16.01 10.83 -10.69
N GLY A 345 17.19 10.43 -11.09
CA GLY A 345 17.62 9.05 -11.21
C GLY A 345 19.00 8.94 -11.83
N ASN A 346 19.44 7.71 -12.06
CA ASN A 346 20.71 7.44 -12.70
C ASN A 346 20.49 6.59 -13.96
N TYR A 347 21.42 6.74 -14.90
CA TYR A 347 21.45 5.98 -16.14
C TYR A 347 22.89 5.58 -16.48
N LYS A 348 23.02 4.66 -17.41
CA LYS A 348 24.30 4.26 -17.99
C LYS A 348 24.30 4.41 -19.50
N ILE A 349 25.49 4.57 -20.08
CA ILE A 349 25.71 4.55 -21.52
C ILE A 349 26.49 3.28 -21.85
N VAL A 350 25.98 2.52 -22.80
CA VAL A 350 26.62 1.31 -23.31
C VAL A 350 26.81 1.44 -24.82
N PHE A 351 27.77 0.70 -25.39
CA PHE A 351 28.10 0.80 -26.80
C PHE A 351 28.50 -0.55 -27.39
N LYS A 352 28.42 -0.63 -28.72
CA LYS A 352 28.94 -1.70 -29.57
C LYS A 352 29.94 -1.18 -30.52
N THR A 353 30.78 -2.05 -31.03
CA THR A 353 31.79 -1.70 -32.05
C THR A 353 31.66 -2.62 -33.27
N ASN A 354 32.38 -2.26 -34.36
CA ASN A 354 32.48 -3.11 -35.53
C ASN A 354 33.17 -4.45 -35.27
N LEU A 355 33.96 -4.57 -34.21
CA LEU A 355 34.64 -5.81 -33.81
C LEU A 355 33.93 -6.56 -32.69
N ASN A 356 32.98 -5.93 -31.98
CA ASN A 356 32.23 -6.54 -30.87
C ASN A 356 30.78 -6.09 -30.93
N GLY A 357 29.88 -7.05 -31.21
CA GLY A 357 28.44 -6.87 -31.26
C GLY A 357 27.75 -6.89 -29.90
N GLU A 358 28.46 -7.15 -28.80
CA GLU A 358 27.91 -7.09 -27.45
C GLU A 358 28.07 -5.70 -26.83
N TYR A 359 27.10 -5.32 -25.96
CA TYR A 359 27.18 -4.03 -25.26
C TYR A 359 28.27 -4.03 -24.20
N ARG A 360 29.18 -3.07 -24.30
CA ARG A 360 30.16 -2.72 -23.26
C ARG A 360 29.73 -1.42 -22.57
N THR A 361 30.04 -1.27 -21.29
CA THR A 361 29.78 -0.03 -20.56
C THR A 361 30.72 1.05 -21.03
N MET A 362 30.19 2.19 -21.47
CA MET A 362 30.94 3.40 -21.80
C MET A 362 31.06 4.27 -20.54
N TYR A 363 29.94 4.60 -19.92
CA TYR A 363 29.83 5.36 -18.69
C TYR A 363 28.72 4.78 -17.83
N ASP A 364 28.87 4.83 -16.52
CA ASP A 364 27.89 4.31 -15.57
C ASP A 364 27.53 5.33 -14.49
N ASN A 365 26.39 5.13 -13.85
CA ASN A 365 25.90 5.90 -12.73
C ASN A 365 25.82 7.43 -12.98
N LEU A 366 25.41 7.83 -14.17
CA LEU A 366 25.26 9.23 -14.56
C LEU A 366 23.93 9.77 -14.05
N SER A 367 23.94 10.98 -13.44
CA SER A 367 22.72 11.62 -12.94
C SER A 367 21.85 12.17 -14.07
N THR A 368 20.54 11.91 -14.03
CA THR A 368 19.56 12.50 -14.95
C THR A 368 19.43 14.02 -14.81
N MET A 369 19.83 14.57 -13.67
CA MET A 369 19.75 16.00 -13.36
C MET A 369 20.96 16.80 -13.82
N GLN A 370 21.99 16.13 -14.32
CA GLN A 370 23.23 16.75 -14.76
C GLN A 370 23.46 16.55 -16.26
N ASN A 371 23.89 17.61 -16.92
CA ASN A 371 24.30 17.57 -18.32
C ASN A 371 25.79 17.24 -18.39
N HIS A 372 26.11 15.99 -18.69
CA HIS A 372 27.48 15.51 -18.77
C HIS A 372 28.06 15.73 -20.18
N VAL A 373 29.32 16.15 -20.26
CA VAL A 373 30.08 16.22 -21.50
C VAL A 373 31.10 15.08 -21.47
N LEU A 374 30.90 14.08 -22.32
CA LEU A 374 31.60 12.81 -22.27
C LEU A 374 32.43 12.61 -23.53
N ASP A 375 33.73 12.34 -23.36
CA ASP A 375 34.60 11.97 -24.47
C ASP A 375 34.29 10.53 -24.89
N ALA A 376 33.75 10.36 -26.08
CA ALA A 376 33.40 9.06 -26.66
C ALA A 376 34.28 8.73 -27.89
N SER A 377 35.43 9.41 -28.01
CA SER A 377 36.40 9.11 -29.05
C SER A 377 36.99 7.70 -28.92
N PRO A 378 37.42 7.08 -29.99
CA PRO A 378 38.09 5.78 -29.95
C PRO A 378 39.26 5.72 -28.96
N ALA A 379 40.01 6.80 -28.83
CA ALA A 379 41.14 6.90 -27.90
C ALA A 379 40.69 6.88 -26.43
N ALA A 380 39.64 7.65 -26.07
CA ALA A 380 39.10 7.71 -24.74
C ALA A 380 38.48 6.36 -24.34
N LEU A 381 37.92 5.62 -25.28
CA LEU A 381 37.32 4.30 -25.07
C LEU A 381 38.32 3.14 -25.14
N GLY A 382 39.61 3.44 -25.36
CA GLY A 382 40.67 2.42 -25.46
C GLY A 382 40.49 1.44 -26.61
N LEU A 383 39.90 1.91 -27.72
CA LEU A 383 39.62 1.07 -28.90
C LEU A 383 40.87 0.87 -29.73
N ALA A 384 40.98 -0.28 -30.40
CA ALA A 384 42.04 -0.55 -31.36
C ALA A 384 41.94 0.40 -32.57
N SER A 385 43.03 0.55 -33.34
CA SER A 385 43.10 1.50 -34.46
C SER A 385 42.08 1.27 -35.57
N ASN A 386 41.59 0.01 -35.70
CA ASN A 386 40.56 -0.38 -36.66
C ASN A 386 39.18 -0.62 -35.99
N GLU A 387 39.07 -0.34 -34.70
CA GLU A 387 37.82 -0.46 -33.95
C GLU A 387 37.13 0.90 -33.78
N TYR A 388 35.82 0.93 -33.98
CA TYR A 388 35.02 2.14 -33.85
C TYR A 388 33.61 1.79 -33.37
N VAL A 389 32.97 2.75 -32.69
CA VAL A 389 31.58 2.61 -32.19
C VAL A 389 30.60 2.54 -33.36
N THR A 390 29.76 1.54 -33.36
CA THR A 390 28.66 1.36 -34.33
C THR A 390 27.33 1.79 -33.79
N GLU A 391 27.14 1.64 -32.51
CA GLU A 391 25.90 1.95 -31.82
C GLU A 391 26.20 2.28 -30.34
N PHE A 392 25.50 3.24 -29.79
CA PHE A 392 25.45 3.43 -28.34
C PHE A 392 24.02 3.59 -27.85
N MET A 393 23.78 3.25 -26.58
CA MET A 393 22.49 3.29 -25.96
C MET A 393 22.59 3.91 -24.56
N VAL A 394 21.71 4.88 -24.30
CA VAL A 394 21.50 5.48 -22.98
C VAL A 394 20.34 4.77 -22.31
N SER A 395 20.64 4.03 -21.24
CA SER A 395 19.70 3.11 -20.58
C SER A 395 19.34 3.62 -19.19
N PHE A 396 18.06 3.84 -18.94
CA PHE A 396 17.52 4.41 -17.69
C PHE A 396 16.89 3.38 -16.76
N GLY A 397 16.61 2.16 -17.23
CA GLY A 397 15.86 1.17 -16.46
C GLY A 397 14.37 1.50 -16.41
N ILE A 398 13.82 1.73 -15.19
CA ILE A 398 12.41 2.07 -15.01
C ILE A 398 12.24 3.60 -15.03
N VAL A 399 11.34 4.08 -15.87
CA VAL A 399 10.96 5.50 -15.91
C VAL A 399 9.45 5.66 -15.75
N PRO A 400 8.97 6.63 -14.97
CA PRO A 400 7.54 6.88 -14.80
C PRO A 400 6.89 7.40 -16.09
N GLY A 401 5.55 7.39 -16.13
CA GLY A 401 4.81 8.15 -17.13
C GLY A 401 5.20 9.62 -17.12
N ASN A 402 5.20 10.25 -18.29
CA ASN A 402 5.65 11.63 -18.47
C ASN A 402 7.16 11.90 -18.18
N PHE A 403 7.98 10.85 -18.09
CA PHE A 403 9.44 11.03 -18.12
C PHE A 403 9.85 11.67 -19.45
N ARG A 404 10.61 12.75 -19.41
CA ARG A 404 11.06 13.45 -20.62
C ARG A 404 12.38 14.17 -20.41
N GLN A 405 13.07 14.41 -21.52
CA GLN A 405 14.21 15.31 -21.52
C GLN A 405 13.80 16.75 -21.17
N VAL A 406 14.72 17.48 -20.58
CA VAL A 406 14.66 18.94 -20.32
C VAL A 406 15.65 19.65 -21.22
N GLU A 407 16.94 19.36 -21.10
CA GLU A 407 17.96 19.79 -22.00
C GLU A 407 18.22 18.74 -23.09
N SER A 408 18.40 19.19 -24.31
CA SER A 408 18.58 18.31 -25.47
C SER A 408 19.95 17.64 -25.47
N PRO A 409 20.02 16.31 -25.55
CA PRO A 409 21.28 15.61 -25.82
C PRO A 409 21.85 15.99 -27.18
N LYS A 410 23.20 15.98 -27.27
CA LYS A 410 23.93 16.27 -28.48
C LYS A 410 25.02 15.21 -28.69
N VAL A 411 25.15 14.75 -29.93
CA VAL A 411 26.14 13.74 -30.30
C VAL A 411 27.03 14.34 -31.37
N TYR A 412 28.33 14.38 -31.10
CA TYR A 412 29.33 14.89 -32.01
C TYR A 412 30.04 13.74 -32.70
N CYS A 413 30.16 13.83 -34.00
CA CYS A 413 30.82 12.85 -34.83
C CYS A 413 31.80 13.54 -35.81
N ASN A 414 32.87 12.85 -36.17
CA ASN A 414 33.77 13.27 -37.24
C ASN A 414 33.41 12.57 -38.54
N VAL A 415 33.13 13.34 -39.60
CA VAL A 415 32.90 12.80 -40.95
C VAL A 415 34.22 12.24 -41.46
N VAL A 416 34.18 11.01 -41.97
CA VAL A 416 35.41 10.38 -42.48
C VAL A 416 35.92 11.11 -43.72
N SER A 417 37.26 11.26 -43.82
CA SER A 417 37.93 12.09 -44.84
C SER A 417 37.84 11.56 -46.29
N TRP A 418 37.53 10.26 -46.43
CA TRP A 418 37.49 9.59 -47.74
C TRP A 418 36.13 9.59 -48.43
N LEU A 419 35.08 10.25 -47.84
CA LEU A 419 33.80 10.34 -48.48
C LEU A 419 33.79 11.16 -49.75
N THR A 420 33.09 10.63 -50.75
CA THR A 420 32.94 11.32 -52.05
C THR A 420 31.80 12.34 -51.99
N GLY A 421 32.01 13.50 -52.61
CA GLY A 421 30.96 14.53 -52.73
C GLY A 421 29.70 14.02 -53.39
N GLY A 422 28.56 14.33 -52.81
CA GLY A 422 27.25 13.82 -53.23
C GLY A 422 26.78 12.56 -52.52
N THR A 423 27.64 11.88 -51.75
CA THR A 423 27.25 10.73 -50.92
C THR A 423 26.18 11.16 -49.92
N GLN A 424 25.14 10.36 -49.75
CA GLN A 424 24.14 10.53 -48.70
C GLN A 424 24.26 9.41 -47.66
N PHE A 425 24.04 9.75 -46.42
CA PHE A 425 23.99 8.77 -45.31
C PHE A 425 22.90 9.13 -44.34
N VAL A 426 22.34 8.10 -43.70
CA VAL A 426 21.20 8.20 -42.77
C VAL A 426 21.71 7.81 -41.40
N ASN A 427 21.48 8.68 -40.41
CA ASN A 427 21.68 8.33 -39.01
C ASN A 427 20.32 8.09 -38.33
N GLN A 428 20.17 6.94 -37.69
CA GLN A 428 18.91 6.50 -37.05
C GLN A 428 19.05 6.53 -35.54
N ALA A 429 18.00 6.99 -34.88
CA ALA A 429 17.86 6.89 -33.43
C ALA A 429 16.54 6.24 -33.08
N ASP A 430 16.56 5.44 -32.03
CA ASP A 430 15.40 4.76 -31.51
C ASP A 430 15.22 5.11 -30.03
N VAL A 431 13.98 5.12 -29.56
CA VAL A 431 13.61 5.15 -28.15
C VAL A 431 12.68 3.99 -27.88
N GLY A 432 12.79 3.37 -26.72
CA GLY A 432 11.92 2.29 -26.37
C GLY A 432 11.84 2.04 -24.88
N GLY A 433 10.83 1.24 -24.49
CA GLY A 433 10.62 0.73 -23.15
C GLY A 433 9.64 -0.42 -23.18
N VAL A 434 9.52 -1.13 -22.09
CA VAL A 434 8.67 -2.31 -21.98
C VAL A 434 7.51 -2.04 -21.02
N TYR A 435 6.31 -2.35 -21.45
CA TYR A 435 5.12 -2.41 -20.62
C TYR A 435 4.49 -3.80 -20.77
N ASN A 436 4.30 -4.49 -19.65
CA ASN A 436 3.65 -5.80 -19.60
C ASN A 436 4.24 -6.83 -20.61
N GLY A 437 5.59 -6.84 -20.73
CA GLY A 437 6.31 -7.73 -21.63
C GLY A 437 6.31 -7.30 -23.12
N GLN A 438 5.63 -6.22 -23.47
CA GLN A 438 5.58 -5.68 -24.84
C GLN A 438 6.50 -4.47 -25.00
N TRP A 439 7.24 -4.43 -26.10
CA TRP A 439 8.07 -3.31 -26.49
C TRP A 439 7.25 -2.17 -27.11
N ILE A 440 7.39 -0.98 -26.56
CA ILE A 440 6.85 0.27 -27.09
C ILE A 440 8.04 1.02 -27.68
N MET A 441 8.03 1.33 -28.98
CA MET A 441 9.19 1.89 -29.66
C MET A 441 8.80 3.01 -30.64
N ALA A 442 9.73 3.96 -30.80
CA ALA A 442 9.65 4.98 -31.83
C ALA A 442 11.04 5.21 -32.44
N THR A 443 11.08 5.62 -33.70
CA THR A 443 12.30 5.80 -34.46
C THR A 443 12.31 7.18 -35.11
N SER A 444 13.48 7.80 -35.15
CA SER A 444 13.73 9.06 -35.89
C SER A 444 14.98 8.91 -36.73
N ARG A 445 14.96 9.46 -37.91
CA ARG A 445 16.06 9.41 -38.89
C ARG A 445 16.44 10.79 -39.37
N TRP A 446 17.71 10.96 -39.64
CA TRP A 446 18.24 12.19 -40.23
C TRP A 446 19.12 11.85 -41.41
N VAL A 447 18.90 12.54 -42.55
CA VAL A 447 19.67 12.38 -43.79
C VAL A 447 20.66 13.52 -43.96
N THR A 448 21.92 13.19 -44.17
CA THR A 448 22.99 14.13 -44.41
C THR A 448 23.62 13.84 -45.77
N ARG A 449 24.01 14.88 -46.48
CA ARG A 449 24.70 14.80 -47.78
C ARG A 449 26.09 15.36 -47.68
N VAL A 450 27.06 14.74 -48.32
CA VAL A 450 28.40 15.30 -48.50
C VAL A 450 28.36 16.34 -49.59
N TYR A 451 28.88 17.53 -49.32
CA TYR A 451 28.94 18.63 -50.28
C TYR A 451 29.62 18.17 -51.59
N LYS A 452 29.02 18.54 -52.70
CA LYS A 452 29.53 18.29 -54.03
C LYS A 452 29.64 19.63 -54.75
N PRO A 453 30.86 20.10 -55.06
CA PRO A 453 31.02 21.34 -55.84
C PRO A 453 30.29 21.27 -57.19
N ALA A 454 29.67 22.37 -57.57
CA ALA A 454 29.09 22.49 -58.90
C ALA A 454 30.20 22.28 -59.97
N LYS A 455 29.89 21.51 -61.01
CA LYS A 455 30.81 21.44 -62.13
C LYS A 455 30.98 22.84 -62.68
N PRO A 456 32.24 23.28 -62.86
CA PRO A 456 32.46 24.56 -63.56
C PRO A 456 31.73 24.51 -64.92
N LEU A 457 31.02 25.57 -65.20
CA LEU A 457 30.45 25.76 -66.57
C LEU A 457 31.54 25.66 -67.61
N PRO A 458 31.28 24.96 -68.74
CA PRO A 458 32.21 24.96 -69.85
C PRO A 458 32.51 26.41 -70.19
N ARG A 459 33.84 26.78 -70.25
CA ARG A 459 34.20 28.05 -70.80
C ARG A 459 33.75 28.03 -72.25
N THR A 460 32.68 28.77 -72.59
CA THR A 460 32.36 29.12 -73.97
C THR A 460 33.49 30.08 -74.45
N GLY A 461 34.41 29.49 -75.16
CA GLY A 461 35.42 30.35 -75.87
C GLY A 461 34.72 31.18 -76.94
N TYR A 462 34.95 32.46 -76.87
CA TYR A 462 34.83 33.37 -78.00
C TYR A 462 36.23 33.62 -78.45
#